data_58953332057b2556b84f6bab77a7ddd0
#
_entry.id   58953332057b2556b84f6bab77a7ddd0
#
_cell.length_a   1.000
_cell.length_b   1.000
_cell.length_c   1.000
_cell.angle_alpha   90.00
_cell.angle_beta   90.00
_cell.angle_gamma   90.00
#
_symmetry.space_group_name_H-M   'P 1'
#
loop_
_entity.id
_entity.type
_entity.pdbx_description
1 polymer ?
#
loop_
_entity_poly.entity_id
_entity_poly.type
_entity_poly.pdbx_seq_one_letter_code
_entity_poly.pdbx_strand_id
1 'polypeptide(L)'
;IMLSDSPHATPRLKRLAVRTAAVVCAIAVGFGLAGCGSSTAGTVTLDFFQFKSEAADQFKSMVADFEKQNPTIKVNINNSANAQTDLRTRFVKNRVPDVITFNGDISFGNFAASGVFYDFTDEPIVDTLNPGMVQIAKNLVQTTDSSKKRLYGLPFAGNASGYIYNKALFRKVGLDPENPPTTWSEFTDMLNTFKDAGINPLQGSVADAWTTQAPLASLAGTLVPESKYTELKQGKTTFQELWKTSVEKESELFTYSTADTGVTYQQGTQNFAQGKAAIIPLGTYAIPQILLINPDIELGFAQMPATDDASEQILTAGDDVMLTIGANTKHPKEAMKLVEFLMQKDQLDAYADAQSAITPLKDTYFGNDALETVRPFFEENRLADFCDHYIPSSINIGGYLQTMVTSGNTDRFLNQMQTEWDKVQARTFE
;
A
#
# COMPACT_ATOMS: atom_id res chain seq x y z
N ILE A 1 -52.87 -17.47 28.70
CA ILE A 1 -54.13 -18.17 28.35
C ILE A 1 -53.94 -18.76 26.97
N MET A 2 -53.87 -20.13 26.97
CA MET A 2 -54.25 -21.17 25.97
C MET A 2 -53.65 -20.98 24.56
N LEU A 3 -52.72 -21.87 24.14
CA LEU A 3 -52.91 -23.29 23.71
C LEU A 3 -53.83 -23.46 22.50
N SER A 4 -53.29 -23.96 21.38
CA SER A 4 -53.62 -25.22 20.72
C SER A 4 -53.01 -25.22 19.31
N ASP A 5 -52.07 -26.04 19.08
CA ASP A 5 -52.11 -27.41 18.52
C ASP A 5 -52.13 -27.49 16.98
N SER A 6 -51.14 -28.24 16.50
CA SER A 6 -50.96 -28.86 15.16
C SER A 6 -52.14 -29.81 14.81
N PRO A 7 -52.22 -30.52 13.66
CA PRO A 7 -51.15 -31.36 13.10
C PRO A 7 -51.13 -31.63 11.57
N HIS A 8 -50.01 -32.26 11.14
CA HIS A 8 -49.83 -33.30 10.12
C HIS A 8 -50.57 -33.34 8.77
N ALA A 9 -49.82 -33.50 7.69
CA ALA A 9 -49.88 -34.70 6.85
C ALA A 9 -48.94 -34.65 5.63
N THR A 10 -48.04 -35.58 5.59
CA THR A 10 -47.38 -36.09 4.35
C THR A 10 -48.38 -37.00 3.58
N PRO A 11 -48.24 -37.19 2.26
CA PRO A 11 -48.17 -38.55 1.80
C PRO A 11 -47.08 -38.89 0.77
N ARG A 12 -46.76 -40.11 0.87
CA ARG A 12 -45.81 -40.98 0.17
C ARG A 12 -46.13 -41.19 -1.33
N LEU A 13 -45.01 -41.41 -2.08
CA LEU A 13 -44.75 -42.46 -3.08
C LEU A 13 -45.80 -42.77 -4.18
N LYS A 14 -45.31 -42.72 -5.44
CA LYS A 14 -45.47 -43.84 -6.38
C LYS A 14 -44.29 -43.88 -7.38
N ARG A 15 -43.59 -45.02 -7.33
CA ARG A 15 -42.69 -45.52 -8.37
C ARG A 15 -43.52 -46.03 -9.52
N LEU A 16 -43.07 -45.81 -10.76
CA LEU A 16 -43.37 -46.73 -11.86
C LEU A 16 -42.15 -46.80 -12.79
N ALA A 17 -41.67 -48.02 -12.93
CA ALA A 17 -40.66 -48.43 -13.89
C ALA A 17 -41.34 -49.11 -15.09
N VAL A 18 -40.88 -48.85 -16.31
CA VAL A 18 -41.05 -49.77 -17.46
C VAL A 18 -39.91 -49.47 -18.44
N ARG A 19 -39.14 -50.28 -18.69
CA ARG A 19 -38.38 -51.26 -19.41
C ARG A 19 -38.38 -51.08 -20.94
N THR A 20 -37.15 -51.06 -21.50
CA THR A 20 -36.57 -51.74 -22.68
C THR A 20 -37.12 -51.49 -24.10
N ALA A 21 -36.21 -51.06 -25.00
CA ALA A 21 -35.93 -51.82 -26.24
C ALA A 21 -34.61 -51.34 -26.85
N ALA A 22 -33.71 -52.32 -27.07
CA ALA A 22 -32.50 -52.23 -27.85
C ALA A 22 -32.81 -52.51 -29.33
N VAL A 23 -32.19 -51.74 -30.26
CA VAL A 23 -31.98 -52.20 -31.64
C VAL A 23 -30.59 -51.83 -32.06
N VAL A 24 -29.85 -52.85 -32.39
CA VAL A 24 -28.52 -52.87 -33.03
C VAL A 24 -28.69 -52.66 -34.53
N CYS A 25 -27.89 -51.79 -35.16
CA CYS A 25 -27.44 -51.99 -36.54
C CYS A 25 -26.06 -51.41 -36.75
N ALA A 26 -25.16 -52.27 -37.14
CA ALA A 26 -23.75 -52.01 -37.43
C ALA A 26 -23.53 -51.64 -38.93
N ILE A 27 -22.32 -51.08 -39.19
CA ILE A 27 -21.50 -51.09 -40.39
C ILE A 27 -21.73 -49.97 -41.40
N ALA A 28 -20.73 -49.07 -41.46
CA ALA A 28 -19.99 -48.76 -42.72
C ALA A 28 -18.64 -48.14 -42.39
N VAL A 29 -17.60 -48.81 -42.78
CA VAL A 29 -16.20 -48.40 -42.84
C VAL A 29 -16.01 -47.35 -43.95
N GLY A 30 -15.41 -46.19 -43.61
CA GLY A 30 -14.97 -45.21 -44.61
C GLY A 30 -13.69 -44.55 -44.15
N PHE A 31 -12.59 -44.88 -44.71
CA PHE A 31 -11.27 -44.29 -44.56
C PHE A 31 -11.30 -42.79 -44.91
N GLY A 32 -10.76 -41.95 -44.01
CA GLY A 32 -10.49 -40.55 -44.24
C GLY A 32 -9.40 -40.08 -43.27
N LEU A 33 -8.15 -40.44 -43.57
CA LEU A 33 -6.97 -39.83 -42.94
C LEU A 33 -6.79 -38.40 -43.46
N ALA A 34 -7.10 -37.41 -42.65
CA ALA A 34 -6.45 -36.10 -42.62
C ALA A 34 -6.77 -35.45 -41.29
N GLY A 35 -6.18 -35.94 -40.21
CA GLY A 35 -6.21 -35.29 -38.91
C GLY A 35 -5.14 -34.21 -38.86
N CYS A 36 -5.47 -32.97 -39.21
CA CYS A 36 -4.79 -31.85 -38.58
C CYS A 36 -5.16 -31.86 -37.12
N GLY A 37 -4.28 -32.38 -36.30
CA GLY A 37 -4.34 -32.22 -34.87
C GLY A 37 -4.18 -30.75 -34.53
N SER A 38 -5.26 -29.98 -34.53
CA SER A 38 -5.35 -28.80 -33.69
C SER A 38 -5.36 -29.31 -32.24
N SER A 39 -4.19 -29.37 -31.62
CA SER A 39 -4.13 -29.36 -30.18
C SER A 39 -4.92 -28.13 -29.74
N THR A 40 -6.15 -28.33 -29.28
CA THR A 40 -6.84 -27.34 -28.47
C THR A 40 -5.94 -27.12 -27.25
N ALA A 41 -5.11 -26.07 -27.31
CA ALA A 41 -4.36 -25.63 -26.17
C ALA A 41 -5.39 -25.43 -25.05
N GLY A 42 -5.30 -26.25 -24.01
CA GLY A 42 -6.25 -26.20 -22.91
C GLY A 42 -6.24 -24.81 -22.32
N THR A 43 -7.40 -24.28 -21.99
CA THR A 43 -7.52 -22.99 -21.30
C THR A 43 -6.87 -23.11 -19.91
N VAL A 44 -5.91 -22.22 -19.61
CA VAL A 44 -5.32 -22.08 -18.28
C VAL A 44 -6.12 -21.07 -17.49
N THR A 45 -6.42 -21.39 -16.23
CA THR A 45 -7.06 -20.44 -15.30
C THR A 45 -6.06 -20.07 -14.21
N LEU A 46 -5.73 -18.79 -14.11
CA LEU A 46 -4.89 -18.24 -13.06
C LEU A 46 -5.74 -17.82 -11.86
N ASP A 47 -5.25 -18.11 -10.66
CA ASP A 47 -5.77 -17.60 -9.39
C ASP A 47 -5.04 -16.28 -9.07
N PHE A 48 -5.74 -15.16 -9.16
CA PHE A 48 -5.22 -13.84 -8.87
C PHE A 48 -5.80 -13.31 -7.55
N PHE A 49 -4.96 -13.22 -6.54
CA PHE A 49 -5.30 -12.65 -5.24
C PHE A 49 -5.05 -11.13 -5.24
N GLN A 50 -6.08 -10.35 -4.94
CA GLN A 50 -6.04 -8.89 -4.96
C GLN A 50 -6.51 -8.32 -3.61
N PHE A 51 -5.71 -7.44 -2.97
CA PHE A 51 -5.98 -6.97 -1.60
C PHE A 51 -6.65 -5.59 -1.54
N LYS A 52 -6.44 -4.73 -2.55
CA LYS A 52 -6.83 -3.32 -2.49
C LYS A 52 -8.27 -3.14 -2.95
N SER A 53 -9.19 -3.08 -1.99
CA SER A 53 -10.64 -3.06 -2.25
C SER A 53 -11.06 -1.88 -3.14
N GLU A 54 -10.46 -0.70 -2.94
CA GLU A 54 -10.73 0.51 -3.71
C GLU A 54 -10.26 0.44 -5.17
N ALA A 55 -9.34 -0.48 -5.49
CA ALA A 55 -8.83 -0.71 -6.83
C ALA A 55 -9.44 -1.95 -7.53
N ALA A 56 -10.46 -2.56 -6.93
CA ALA A 56 -11.05 -3.80 -7.45
C ALA A 56 -11.58 -3.65 -8.89
N ASP A 57 -12.21 -2.53 -9.21
CA ASP A 57 -12.75 -2.28 -10.55
C ASP A 57 -11.62 -2.03 -11.58
N GLN A 58 -10.52 -1.38 -11.20
CA GLN A 58 -9.36 -1.18 -12.06
C GLN A 58 -8.72 -2.53 -12.42
N PHE A 59 -8.45 -3.38 -11.43
CA PHE A 59 -7.89 -4.71 -11.69
C PHE A 59 -8.82 -5.59 -12.52
N LYS A 60 -10.13 -5.50 -12.29
CA LYS A 60 -11.13 -6.21 -13.11
C LYS A 60 -11.09 -5.77 -14.57
N SER A 61 -10.97 -4.46 -14.83
CA SER A 61 -10.85 -3.91 -16.18
C SER A 61 -9.55 -4.36 -16.86
N MET A 62 -8.42 -4.25 -16.16
CA MET A 62 -7.11 -4.69 -16.68
C MET A 62 -7.11 -6.18 -17.04
N VAL A 63 -7.67 -7.02 -16.17
CA VAL A 63 -7.78 -8.46 -16.42
C VAL A 63 -8.67 -8.75 -17.64
N ALA A 64 -9.79 -8.03 -17.80
CA ALA A 64 -10.65 -8.20 -18.97
C ALA A 64 -9.92 -7.86 -20.27
N ASP A 65 -9.06 -6.84 -20.26
CA ASP A 65 -8.25 -6.46 -21.42
C ASP A 65 -7.11 -7.46 -21.68
N PHE A 66 -6.50 -7.98 -20.62
CA PHE A 66 -5.54 -9.07 -20.73
C PHE A 66 -6.15 -10.33 -21.36
N GLU A 67 -7.33 -10.75 -20.92
CA GLU A 67 -8.02 -11.95 -21.45
C GLU A 67 -8.41 -11.80 -22.93
N LYS A 68 -8.75 -10.58 -23.38
CA LYS A 68 -9.00 -10.32 -24.81
C LYS A 68 -7.75 -10.58 -25.67
N GLN A 69 -6.57 -10.21 -25.15
CA GLN A 69 -5.30 -10.40 -25.83
C GLN A 69 -4.77 -11.83 -25.67
N ASN A 70 -5.22 -12.56 -24.65
CA ASN A 70 -4.77 -13.90 -24.32
C ASN A 70 -5.96 -14.87 -24.13
N PRO A 71 -6.70 -15.22 -25.19
CA PRO A 71 -7.98 -15.93 -25.10
C PRO A 71 -7.88 -17.35 -24.49
N THR A 72 -6.67 -17.92 -24.43
CA THR A 72 -6.40 -19.22 -23.78
C THR A 72 -6.07 -19.11 -22.30
N ILE A 73 -6.00 -17.90 -21.75
CA ILE A 73 -5.75 -17.65 -20.32
C ILE A 73 -6.99 -16.98 -19.72
N LYS A 74 -7.49 -17.56 -18.64
CA LYS A 74 -8.54 -16.97 -17.81
C LYS A 74 -7.95 -16.58 -16.46
N VAL A 75 -8.49 -15.53 -15.86
CA VAL A 75 -8.03 -15.01 -14.56
C VAL A 75 -9.19 -14.92 -13.59
N ASN A 76 -9.11 -15.69 -12.53
CA ASN A 76 -10.07 -15.63 -11.43
C ASN A 76 -9.54 -14.68 -10.36
N ILE A 77 -10.15 -13.49 -10.23
CA ILE A 77 -9.75 -12.48 -9.25
C ILE A 77 -10.44 -12.79 -7.92
N ASN A 78 -9.64 -12.94 -6.88
CA ASN A 78 -10.08 -13.08 -5.48
C ASN A 78 -9.76 -11.79 -4.71
N ASN A 79 -10.76 -10.93 -4.52
CA ASN A 79 -10.62 -9.73 -3.71
C ASN A 79 -10.72 -10.08 -2.21
N SER A 80 -9.78 -9.63 -1.41
CA SER A 80 -9.75 -9.87 0.03
C SER A 80 -9.55 -8.58 0.82
N ALA A 81 -10.51 -8.28 1.71
CA ALA A 81 -10.40 -7.19 2.67
C ALA A 81 -9.51 -7.55 3.90
N ASN A 82 -9.24 -8.84 4.11
CA ASN A 82 -8.41 -9.36 5.22
C ASN A 82 -7.15 -10.06 4.68
N ALA A 83 -6.49 -9.44 3.73
CA ALA A 83 -5.48 -10.06 2.88
C ALA A 83 -4.36 -10.78 3.64
N GLN A 84 -3.83 -10.20 4.72
CA GLN A 84 -2.76 -10.82 5.50
C GLN A 84 -3.20 -12.17 6.10
N THR A 85 -4.38 -12.21 6.69
CA THR A 85 -4.94 -13.44 7.30
C THR A 85 -5.28 -14.48 6.25
N ASP A 86 -5.88 -14.05 5.14
CA ASP A 86 -6.29 -14.93 4.06
C ASP A 86 -5.08 -15.56 3.34
N LEU A 87 -4.05 -14.75 3.03
CA LEU A 87 -2.81 -15.26 2.45
C LEU A 87 -2.09 -16.22 3.39
N ARG A 88 -1.97 -15.87 4.68
CA ARG A 88 -1.36 -16.77 5.68
C ARG A 88 -2.10 -18.12 5.71
N THR A 89 -3.43 -18.09 5.70
CA THR A 89 -4.26 -19.32 5.68
C THR A 89 -4.01 -20.12 4.41
N ARG A 90 -3.91 -19.47 3.24
CA ARG A 90 -3.61 -20.14 1.97
C ARG A 90 -2.22 -20.76 1.97
N PHE A 91 -1.21 -20.05 2.47
CA PHE A 91 0.17 -20.54 2.54
C PHE A 91 0.29 -21.78 3.44
N VAL A 92 -0.32 -21.75 4.63
CA VAL A 92 -0.38 -22.92 5.54
C VAL A 92 -1.05 -24.13 4.88
N LYS A 93 -2.07 -23.90 4.06
CA LYS A 93 -2.78 -24.95 3.31
C LYS A 93 -2.10 -25.34 2.00
N ASN A 94 -0.92 -24.82 1.72
CA ASN A 94 -0.19 -25.00 0.46
C ASN A 94 -1.02 -24.65 -0.79
N ARG A 95 -1.81 -23.58 -0.71
CA ARG A 95 -2.69 -23.05 -1.77
C ARG A 95 -2.27 -21.62 -2.16
N VAL A 96 -0.99 -21.48 -2.53
CA VAL A 96 -0.44 -20.19 -2.94
C VAL A 96 -1.12 -19.76 -4.25
N PRO A 97 -1.65 -18.52 -4.34
CA PRO A 97 -2.20 -18.00 -5.59
C PRO A 97 -1.11 -17.90 -6.68
N ASP A 98 -1.53 -17.91 -7.95
CA ASP A 98 -0.59 -17.78 -9.08
C ASP A 98 -0.01 -16.36 -9.15
N VAL A 99 -0.87 -15.34 -9.03
CA VAL A 99 -0.51 -13.93 -9.01
C VAL A 99 -1.10 -13.26 -7.78
N ILE A 100 -0.35 -12.36 -7.17
CA ILE A 100 -0.73 -11.74 -5.89
C ILE A 100 -0.42 -10.25 -5.96
N THR A 101 -1.38 -9.39 -5.58
CA THR A 101 -1.08 -8.03 -5.11
C THR A 101 -1.16 -7.99 -3.59
N PHE A 102 -0.23 -7.27 -2.98
CA PHE A 102 -0.19 -7.09 -1.53
C PHE A 102 0.47 -5.76 -1.16
N ASN A 103 0.24 -5.27 0.06
CA ASN A 103 0.91 -4.06 0.53
C ASN A 103 2.42 -4.30 0.70
N GLY A 104 3.24 -3.30 0.34
CA GLY A 104 4.68 -3.33 0.50
C GLY A 104 5.11 -2.99 1.92
N ASP A 105 4.83 -3.89 2.86
CA ASP A 105 5.12 -3.73 4.29
C ASP A 105 5.89 -4.92 4.87
N ILE A 106 6.09 -4.91 6.20
CA ILE A 106 6.77 -5.98 6.94
C ILE A 106 6.12 -7.37 6.71
N SER A 107 4.79 -7.42 6.49
CA SER A 107 4.09 -8.69 6.25
C SER A 107 4.47 -9.27 4.90
N PHE A 108 4.61 -8.43 3.87
CA PHE A 108 5.14 -8.86 2.58
C PHE A 108 6.55 -9.43 2.73
N GLY A 109 7.43 -8.72 3.44
CA GLY A 109 8.80 -9.17 3.70
C GLY A 109 8.86 -10.51 4.42
N ASN A 110 7.99 -10.73 5.41
CA ASN A 110 7.90 -11.99 6.14
C ASN A 110 7.42 -13.15 5.25
N PHE A 111 6.44 -12.91 4.38
CA PHE A 111 5.99 -13.91 3.40
C PHE A 111 7.12 -14.22 2.39
N ALA A 112 7.78 -13.19 1.87
CA ALA A 112 8.91 -13.37 0.96
C ALA A 112 10.03 -14.20 1.60
N ALA A 113 10.40 -13.91 2.84
CA ALA A 113 11.40 -14.66 3.60
C ALA A 113 11.02 -16.13 3.82
N SER A 114 9.73 -16.47 3.82
CA SER A 114 9.25 -17.86 3.91
C SER A 114 9.33 -18.63 2.57
N GLY A 115 9.76 -17.98 1.48
CA GLY A 115 9.99 -18.62 0.18
C GLY A 115 8.71 -18.88 -0.64
N VAL A 116 7.60 -18.19 -0.34
CA VAL A 116 6.32 -18.37 -1.07
C VAL A 116 6.20 -17.51 -2.32
N PHE A 117 7.12 -16.56 -2.56
CA PHE A 117 7.11 -15.65 -3.69
C PHE A 117 8.25 -15.92 -4.68
N TYR A 118 7.99 -15.62 -5.96
CA TYR A 118 8.95 -15.69 -7.04
C TYR A 118 10.05 -14.62 -6.87
N ASP A 119 11.28 -14.95 -7.25
CA ASP A 119 12.41 -14.02 -7.22
C ASP A 119 12.57 -13.33 -8.58
N PHE A 120 12.27 -12.03 -8.63
CA PHE A 120 12.34 -11.21 -9.84
C PHE A 120 13.71 -10.56 -10.06
N THR A 121 14.68 -10.75 -9.16
CA THR A 121 15.93 -9.96 -9.13
C THR A 121 16.64 -9.88 -10.48
N ASP A 122 16.63 -10.95 -11.24
CA ASP A 122 17.35 -11.06 -12.51
C ASP A 122 16.41 -10.98 -13.74
N GLU A 123 15.13 -10.62 -13.53
CA GLU A 123 14.17 -10.49 -14.62
C GLU A 123 14.34 -9.15 -15.37
N PRO A 124 14.28 -9.15 -16.73
CA PRO A 124 14.48 -7.93 -17.53
C PRO A 124 13.53 -6.78 -17.20
N ILE A 125 12.34 -7.08 -16.70
CA ILE A 125 11.34 -6.07 -16.32
C ILE A 125 11.86 -5.14 -15.21
N VAL A 126 12.76 -5.62 -14.34
CA VAL A 126 13.35 -4.83 -13.25
C VAL A 126 14.13 -3.63 -13.78
N ASP A 127 14.73 -3.76 -14.98
CA ASP A 127 15.47 -2.66 -15.62
C ASP A 127 14.58 -1.49 -16.03
N THR A 128 13.27 -1.65 -16.06
CA THR A 128 12.31 -0.57 -16.37
C THR A 128 11.92 0.24 -15.15
N LEU A 129 12.21 -0.26 -13.95
CA LEU A 129 11.71 0.29 -12.68
C LEU A 129 12.63 1.37 -12.11
N ASN A 130 12.04 2.26 -11.31
CA ASN A 130 12.77 3.26 -10.55
C ASN A 130 13.67 2.58 -9.52
N PRO A 131 14.99 2.86 -9.50
CA PRO A 131 15.94 2.16 -8.62
C PRO A 131 15.64 2.37 -7.13
N GLY A 132 15.12 3.54 -6.74
CA GLY A 132 14.75 3.82 -5.35
C GLY A 132 13.60 2.95 -4.88
N MET A 133 12.54 2.78 -5.69
CA MET A 133 11.43 1.89 -5.37
C MET A 133 11.86 0.42 -5.35
N VAL A 134 12.70 0.00 -6.30
CA VAL A 134 13.29 -1.35 -6.27
C VAL A 134 14.09 -1.59 -4.98
N GLN A 135 14.85 -0.59 -4.53
CA GLN A 135 15.61 -0.71 -3.28
C GLN A 135 14.70 -0.81 -2.06
N ILE A 136 13.61 -0.03 -1.99
CA ILE A 136 12.58 -0.14 -0.95
C ILE A 136 12.01 -1.56 -0.94
N ALA A 137 11.59 -2.07 -2.10
CA ALA A 137 11.03 -3.42 -2.23
C ALA A 137 12.00 -4.53 -1.75
N LYS A 138 13.29 -4.42 -2.10
CA LYS A 138 14.32 -5.36 -1.60
C LYS A 138 14.50 -5.28 -0.09
N ASN A 139 14.37 -4.10 0.49
CA ASN A 139 14.54 -3.87 1.93
C ASN A 139 13.36 -4.38 2.78
N LEU A 140 12.21 -4.68 2.17
CA LEU A 140 11.09 -5.32 2.87
C LEU A 140 11.50 -6.68 3.47
N VAL A 141 12.42 -7.40 2.83
CA VAL A 141 13.06 -8.59 3.42
C VAL A 141 14.14 -8.13 4.37
N GLN A 142 13.81 -8.09 5.65
CA GLN A 142 14.69 -7.60 6.71
C GLN A 142 15.73 -8.64 7.07
N THR A 143 16.89 -8.57 6.44
CA THR A 143 18.03 -9.44 6.68
C THR A 143 19.32 -8.62 6.77
N THR A 144 20.25 -9.06 7.62
CA THR A 144 21.60 -8.51 7.72
C THR A 144 22.52 -9.05 6.62
N ASP A 145 22.11 -10.12 5.95
CA ASP A 145 22.83 -10.73 4.83
C ASP A 145 22.36 -10.08 3.53
N SER A 146 23.18 -9.19 2.98
CA SER A 146 22.86 -8.47 1.74
C SER A 146 22.63 -9.38 0.54
N SER A 147 23.20 -10.60 0.52
CA SER A 147 22.99 -11.58 -0.54
C SER A 147 21.55 -12.12 -0.57
N LYS A 148 20.81 -11.97 0.54
CA LYS A 148 19.41 -12.37 0.69
C LYS A 148 18.42 -11.22 0.45
N LYS A 149 18.90 -10.00 0.24
CA LYS A 149 18.06 -8.86 -0.18
C LYS A 149 17.72 -8.99 -1.66
N ARG A 150 16.79 -9.87 -1.97
CA ARG A 150 16.32 -10.17 -3.32
C ARG A 150 14.99 -9.47 -3.57
N LEU A 151 14.58 -9.36 -4.83
CA LEU A 151 13.32 -8.73 -5.23
C LEU A 151 12.23 -9.80 -5.40
N TYR A 152 11.39 -9.99 -4.39
CA TYR A 152 10.33 -11.00 -4.39
C TYR A 152 8.96 -10.49 -4.86
N GLY A 153 8.91 -9.31 -5.38
CA GLY A 153 7.76 -8.70 -6.03
C GLY A 153 8.17 -7.41 -6.70
N LEU A 154 7.41 -7.00 -7.68
CA LEU A 154 7.61 -5.76 -8.40
C LEU A 154 6.81 -4.66 -7.72
N PRO A 155 7.37 -3.47 -7.46
CA PRO A 155 6.58 -2.30 -7.21
C PRO A 155 5.56 -2.10 -8.33
N PHE A 156 4.29 -1.99 -8.01
CA PHE A 156 3.20 -1.76 -8.97
C PHE A 156 2.68 -0.32 -8.89
N ALA A 157 2.50 0.16 -7.68
CA ALA A 157 2.11 1.53 -7.41
C ALA A 157 2.75 2.02 -6.11
N GLY A 158 3.23 3.26 -6.13
CA GLY A 158 3.79 3.92 -4.97
C GLY A 158 2.84 4.94 -4.37
N ASN A 159 3.10 5.25 -3.11
CA ASN A 159 2.57 6.39 -2.39
C ASN A 159 3.70 7.17 -1.73
N ALA A 160 3.41 8.34 -1.20
CA ALA A 160 4.37 9.14 -0.44
C ALA A 160 3.70 9.76 0.78
N SER A 161 4.47 9.98 1.83
CA SER A 161 4.06 10.72 3.02
C SER A 161 4.71 12.09 3.05
N GLY A 162 3.95 13.08 3.48
CA GLY A 162 4.37 14.48 3.53
C GLY A 162 3.24 15.34 4.09
N TYR A 163 2.91 16.41 3.39
CA TYR A 163 1.71 17.18 3.68
C TYR A 163 1.02 17.65 2.41
N ILE A 164 -0.31 17.60 2.43
CA ILE A 164 -1.15 18.17 1.39
C ILE A 164 -1.49 19.59 1.82
N TYR A 165 -1.44 20.55 0.89
CA TYR A 165 -1.71 21.96 1.20
C TYR A 165 -2.70 22.58 0.24
N ASN A 166 -3.41 23.62 0.72
CA ASN A 166 -4.37 24.39 -0.05
C ASN A 166 -3.67 25.60 -0.69
N LYS A 167 -3.42 25.55 -2.01
CA LYS A 167 -2.74 26.61 -2.75
C LYS A 167 -3.43 27.97 -2.67
N ALA A 168 -4.75 28.00 -2.60
CA ALA A 168 -5.50 29.25 -2.46
C ALA A 168 -5.23 29.93 -1.11
N LEU A 169 -5.12 29.17 -0.03
CA LEU A 169 -4.79 29.70 1.29
C LEU A 169 -3.34 30.20 1.37
N PHE A 170 -2.39 29.53 0.69
CA PHE A 170 -1.00 30.02 0.55
C PHE A 170 -1.01 31.43 -0.07
N ARG A 171 -1.63 31.58 -1.24
CA ARG A 171 -1.74 32.91 -1.90
C ARG A 171 -2.40 33.95 -1.02
N LYS A 172 -3.40 33.57 -0.24
CA LYS A 172 -4.13 34.47 0.66
C LYS A 172 -3.24 35.13 1.71
N VAL A 173 -2.19 34.45 2.17
CA VAL A 173 -1.23 34.99 3.15
C VAL A 173 0.08 35.45 2.50
N GLY A 174 0.16 35.48 1.18
CA GLY A 174 1.34 35.97 0.44
C GLY A 174 2.45 34.93 0.28
N LEU A 175 2.19 33.65 0.56
CA LEU A 175 3.13 32.55 0.30
C LEU A 175 3.00 32.07 -1.15
N ASP A 176 4.14 31.64 -1.72
CA ASP A 176 4.15 31.03 -3.05
C ASP A 176 3.78 29.55 -2.98
N PRO A 177 2.62 29.16 -3.53
CA PRO A 177 2.20 27.77 -3.49
C PRO A 177 3.01 26.83 -4.41
N GLU A 178 3.80 27.38 -5.35
CA GLU A 178 4.61 26.56 -6.25
C GLU A 178 6.03 26.30 -5.69
N ASN A 179 6.40 27.02 -4.62
CA ASN A 179 7.66 26.85 -3.90
C ASN A 179 7.39 26.62 -2.41
N PRO A 180 6.90 25.44 -2.01
CA PRO A 180 6.68 25.12 -0.60
C PRO A 180 8.01 25.05 0.16
N PRO A 181 7.99 25.23 1.51
CA PRO A 181 9.17 25.16 2.35
C PRO A 181 10.02 23.91 2.12
N THR A 182 11.33 24.07 2.13
CA THR A 182 12.32 23.00 1.95
C THR A 182 13.17 22.75 3.20
N THR A 183 13.05 23.58 4.22
CA THR A 183 13.71 23.42 5.52
C THR A 183 12.71 23.43 6.66
N TRP A 184 13.08 22.85 7.81
CA TRP A 184 12.22 22.81 8.99
C TRP A 184 11.86 24.22 9.49
N SER A 185 12.83 25.12 9.52
CA SER A 185 12.59 26.52 9.93
C SER A 185 11.61 27.22 8.99
N GLU A 186 11.78 27.11 7.67
CA GLU A 186 10.82 27.68 6.70
C GLU A 186 9.43 27.07 6.87
N PHE A 187 9.35 25.77 7.15
CA PHE A 187 8.07 25.07 7.36
C PHE A 187 7.35 25.58 8.61
N THR A 188 8.05 25.73 9.72
CA THR A 188 7.47 26.29 10.96
C THR A 188 7.11 27.78 10.80
N ASP A 189 7.90 28.57 10.08
CA ASP A 189 7.59 29.96 9.74
C ASP A 189 6.31 30.07 8.89
N MET A 190 6.13 29.17 7.94
CA MET A 190 4.89 29.03 7.17
C MET A 190 3.69 28.77 8.10
N LEU A 191 3.79 27.82 9.03
CA LEU A 191 2.72 27.51 9.98
C LEU A 191 2.39 28.72 10.88
N ASN A 192 3.41 29.44 11.33
CA ASN A 192 3.24 30.68 12.09
C ASN A 192 2.55 31.77 11.26
N THR A 193 2.90 31.93 9.98
CA THR A 193 2.25 32.88 9.06
C THR A 193 0.75 32.62 8.98
N PHE A 194 0.31 31.36 8.84
CA PHE A 194 -1.10 31.03 8.84
C PHE A 194 -1.76 31.34 10.19
N LYS A 195 -1.11 30.97 11.30
CA LYS A 195 -1.60 31.22 12.65
C LYS A 195 -1.81 32.71 12.90
N ASP A 196 -0.84 33.54 12.53
CA ASP A 196 -0.90 35.00 12.70
C ASP A 196 -1.97 35.63 11.81
N ALA A 197 -2.28 35.03 10.65
CA ALA A 197 -3.38 35.43 9.79
C ALA A 197 -4.77 34.94 10.27
N GLY A 198 -4.84 34.23 11.39
CA GLY A 198 -6.09 33.65 11.90
C GLY A 198 -6.63 32.47 11.11
N ILE A 199 -5.77 31.84 10.31
CA ILE A 199 -6.09 30.62 9.55
C ILE A 199 -5.54 29.43 10.33
N ASN A 200 -6.37 28.38 10.52
CA ASN A 200 -5.88 27.15 11.12
C ASN A 200 -4.73 26.56 10.30
N PRO A 201 -3.51 26.49 10.85
CA PRO A 201 -2.36 26.03 10.08
C PRO A 201 -2.48 24.56 9.66
N LEU A 202 -2.92 23.68 10.57
CA LEU A 202 -2.84 22.24 10.41
C LEU A 202 -4.15 21.54 10.82
N GLN A 203 -4.66 20.69 9.94
CA GLN A 203 -5.78 19.80 10.23
C GLN A 203 -5.26 18.47 10.76
N GLY A 204 -5.48 18.19 12.04
CA GLY A 204 -5.27 16.86 12.61
C GLY A 204 -6.48 15.95 12.42
N SER A 205 -6.26 14.64 12.50
CA SER A 205 -7.29 13.59 12.41
C SER A 205 -7.07 12.54 13.50
N VAL A 206 -6.74 12.99 14.71
CA VAL A 206 -6.15 12.19 15.78
C VAL A 206 -7.09 11.12 16.34
N ALA A 207 -8.42 11.23 16.14
CA ALA A 207 -9.34 10.16 16.55
C ALA A 207 -9.04 8.83 15.84
N ASP A 208 -8.54 8.87 14.59
CA ASP A 208 -8.04 7.71 13.89
C ASP A 208 -6.51 7.62 14.09
N ALA A 209 -6.11 6.85 15.09
CA ALA A 209 -4.72 6.77 15.58
C ALA A 209 -3.67 6.55 14.48
N TRP A 210 -3.99 5.80 13.43
CA TRP A 210 -3.07 5.55 12.31
C TRP A 210 -2.64 6.83 11.57
N THR A 211 -3.46 7.90 11.58
CA THR A 211 -3.14 9.15 10.91
C THR A 211 -1.92 9.86 11.51
N THR A 212 -1.62 9.60 12.77
CA THR A 212 -0.43 10.15 13.44
C THR A 212 0.87 9.50 12.95
N GLN A 213 0.81 8.33 12.31
CA GLN A 213 2.00 7.67 11.78
C GLN A 213 2.55 8.37 10.52
N ALA A 214 1.72 9.08 9.77
CA ALA A 214 2.17 9.75 8.54
C ALA A 214 3.20 10.87 8.80
N PRO A 215 2.99 11.80 9.75
CA PRO A 215 4.03 12.79 10.11
C PRO A 215 5.30 12.14 10.65
N LEU A 216 5.19 11.14 11.53
CA LEU A 216 6.37 10.41 12.04
C LEU A 216 7.17 9.80 10.89
N ALA A 217 6.50 9.09 9.97
CA ALA A 217 7.15 8.48 8.81
C ALA A 217 7.86 9.52 7.95
N SER A 218 7.20 10.67 7.68
CA SER A 218 7.77 11.76 6.90
C SER A 218 9.05 12.33 7.52
N LEU A 219 9.04 12.55 8.83
CA LEU A 219 10.20 13.08 9.57
C LEU A 219 11.31 12.04 9.69
N ALA A 220 10.95 10.79 10.02
CA ALA A 220 11.92 9.71 10.18
C ALA A 220 12.60 9.33 8.86
N GLY A 221 11.95 9.49 7.71
CA GLY A 221 12.54 9.21 6.41
C GLY A 221 13.81 10.02 6.15
N THR A 222 13.84 11.29 6.56
CA THR A 222 15.05 12.14 6.49
C THR A 222 16.01 11.86 7.65
N LEU A 223 15.49 11.72 8.89
CA LEU A 223 16.32 11.73 10.10
C LEU A 223 16.93 10.37 10.44
N VAL A 224 16.40 9.27 9.91
CA VAL A 224 16.76 7.91 10.32
C VAL A 224 17.13 7.06 9.11
N PRO A 225 18.41 6.87 8.82
CA PRO A 225 18.84 5.94 7.77
C PRO A 225 18.34 4.51 8.02
N GLU A 226 17.98 3.79 6.96
CA GLU A 226 17.48 2.41 7.02
C GLU A 226 18.39 1.47 7.84
N SER A 227 19.72 1.64 7.73
CA SER A 227 20.69 0.85 8.49
C SER A 227 20.49 0.89 10.00
N LYS A 228 19.91 1.96 10.53
CA LYS A 228 19.62 2.11 11.96
C LYS A 228 18.56 1.15 12.47
N TYR A 229 17.61 0.75 11.64
CA TYR A 229 16.63 -0.30 11.99
C TYR A 229 17.28 -1.68 12.09
N THR A 230 18.31 -1.94 11.29
CA THR A 230 19.17 -3.13 11.44
C THR A 230 19.93 -3.09 12.76
N GLU A 231 20.51 -1.93 13.13
CA GLU A 231 21.17 -1.74 14.43
C GLU A 231 20.20 -1.95 15.60
N LEU A 232 18.95 -1.47 15.48
CA LEU A 232 17.90 -1.68 16.48
C LEU A 232 17.62 -3.17 16.70
N LYS A 233 17.48 -3.95 15.62
CA LYS A 233 17.35 -5.42 15.69
C LYS A 233 18.52 -6.12 16.35
N GLN A 234 19.72 -5.57 16.19
CA GLN A 234 20.95 -6.09 16.78
C GLN A 234 21.15 -5.62 18.24
N GLY A 235 20.25 -4.81 18.79
CA GLY A 235 20.39 -4.23 20.13
C GLY A 235 21.51 -3.22 20.26
N LYS A 236 21.94 -2.60 19.14
CA LYS A 236 23.04 -1.61 19.09
C LYS A 236 22.55 -0.17 19.23
N THR A 237 21.27 0.06 19.15
CA THR A 237 20.61 1.35 19.33
C THR A 237 19.23 1.17 20.00
N THR A 238 18.60 2.26 20.40
CA THR A 238 17.31 2.29 21.08
C THR A 238 16.35 3.22 20.37
N PHE A 239 15.04 3.12 20.66
CA PHE A 239 14.06 4.08 20.15
C PHE A 239 14.34 5.51 20.61
N GLN A 240 14.92 5.68 21.80
CA GLN A 240 15.34 6.99 22.31
C GLN A 240 16.43 7.62 21.41
N GLU A 241 17.37 6.83 20.92
CA GLU A 241 18.42 7.32 20.01
C GLU A 241 17.89 7.47 18.57
N LEU A 242 16.99 6.58 18.17
CA LEU A 242 16.52 6.46 16.80
C LEU A 242 15.46 7.53 16.44
N TRP A 243 14.44 7.69 17.26
CA TRP A 243 13.25 8.46 16.93
C TRP A 243 13.07 9.75 17.74
N LYS A 244 13.95 10.06 18.71
CA LYS A 244 13.75 11.22 19.59
C LYS A 244 13.48 12.49 18.81
N THR A 245 14.34 12.86 17.87
CA THR A 245 14.20 14.10 17.09
C THR A 245 12.93 14.10 16.25
N SER A 246 12.59 12.97 15.61
CA SER A 246 11.37 12.85 14.82
C SER A 246 10.10 13.05 15.66
N VAL A 247 10.07 12.44 16.83
CA VAL A 247 8.92 12.51 17.76
C VAL A 247 8.77 13.87 18.40
N GLU A 248 9.89 14.54 18.74
CA GLU A 248 9.89 15.92 19.26
C GLU A 248 9.34 16.89 18.21
N LYS A 249 9.76 16.77 16.94
CA LYS A 249 9.24 17.57 15.83
C LYS A 249 7.76 17.29 15.55
N GLU A 250 7.34 16.04 15.60
CA GLU A 250 5.92 15.71 15.46
C GLU A 250 5.07 16.28 16.61
N SER A 251 5.57 16.21 17.84
CA SER A 251 4.90 16.84 18.99
C SER A 251 4.78 18.35 18.81
N GLU A 252 5.83 19.02 18.32
CA GLU A 252 5.80 20.44 17.95
C GLU A 252 4.77 20.72 16.86
N LEU A 253 4.76 19.92 15.78
CA LEU A 253 3.83 20.03 14.66
C LEU A 253 2.36 20.06 15.13
N PHE A 254 1.99 19.16 16.02
CA PHE A 254 0.61 19.07 16.53
C PHE A 254 0.22 20.24 17.45
N THR A 255 1.16 21.07 17.91
CA THR A 255 0.82 22.34 18.61
C THR A 255 0.15 23.35 17.69
N TYR A 256 0.32 23.22 16.38
CA TYR A 256 -0.34 24.03 15.34
C TYR A 256 -1.72 23.51 14.95
N SER A 257 -2.07 22.29 15.33
CA SER A 257 -3.42 21.76 15.14
C SER A 257 -4.37 22.40 16.15
N THR A 258 -5.54 22.82 15.71
CA THR A 258 -6.65 23.03 16.63
C THR A 258 -7.01 21.66 17.19
N ALA A 259 -6.58 21.40 18.43
CA ALA A 259 -6.52 20.07 19.03
C ALA A 259 -7.94 19.50 19.26
N ASP A 260 -8.62 19.13 18.21
CA ASP A 260 -9.81 18.30 18.31
C ASP A 260 -9.39 16.83 18.21
N THR A 261 -9.14 16.23 19.38
CA THR A 261 -8.81 14.80 19.52
C THR A 261 -9.95 13.89 19.07
N GLY A 262 -11.14 14.46 18.85
CA GLY A 262 -12.34 13.76 18.34
C GLY A 262 -12.46 13.75 16.81
N VAL A 263 -11.57 14.43 16.06
CA VAL A 263 -11.64 14.47 14.60
C VAL A 263 -11.15 13.17 13.99
N THR A 264 -12.02 12.49 13.24
CA THR A 264 -11.69 11.29 12.45
C THR A 264 -10.99 11.67 11.13
N TYR A 265 -10.39 10.68 10.45
CA TYR A 265 -9.84 10.85 9.11
C TYR A 265 -10.86 11.43 8.14
N GLN A 266 -12.08 10.91 8.14
CA GLN A 266 -13.15 11.40 7.27
C GLN A 266 -13.51 12.86 7.57
N GLN A 267 -13.63 13.23 8.85
CA GLN A 267 -13.92 14.61 9.25
C GLN A 267 -12.75 15.56 8.94
N GLY A 268 -11.51 15.10 9.16
CA GLY A 268 -10.31 15.88 8.85
C GLY A 268 -10.17 16.17 7.36
N THR A 269 -10.33 15.16 6.50
CA THR A 269 -10.33 15.36 5.04
C THR A 269 -11.47 16.27 4.59
N GLN A 270 -12.66 16.15 5.18
CA GLN A 270 -13.78 17.04 4.92
C GLN A 270 -13.47 18.50 5.33
N ASN A 271 -12.96 18.72 6.53
CA ASN A 271 -12.57 20.04 7.01
C ASN A 271 -11.54 20.70 6.10
N PHE A 272 -10.50 19.94 5.73
CA PHE A 272 -9.46 20.43 4.82
C PHE A 272 -10.02 20.75 3.44
N ALA A 273 -10.83 19.88 2.85
CA ALA A 273 -11.47 20.09 1.56
C ALA A 273 -12.39 21.33 1.54
N GLN A 274 -12.95 21.70 2.69
CA GLN A 274 -13.76 22.92 2.88
C GLN A 274 -12.89 24.19 3.15
N GLY A 275 -11.58 24.08 3.08
CA GLY A 275 -10.66 25.22 3.29
C GLY A 275 -10.53 25.67 4.75
N LYS A 276 -10.82 24.82 5.73
CA LYS A 276 -10.77 25.16 7.16
C LYS A 276 -9.36 25.10 7.75
N ALA A 277 -8.39 24.56 7.02
CA ALA A 277 -6.98 24.51 7.40
C ALA A 277 -6.07 24.64 6.18
N ALA A 278 -4.84 25.13 6.43
CA ALA A 278 -3.86 25.34 5.37
C ALA A 278 -3.21 24.06 4.88
N ILE A 279 -2.86 23.16 5.80
CA ILE A 279 -2.28 21.85 5.48
C ILE A 279 -2.99 20.70 6.21
N ILE A 280 -2.83 19.50 5.67
CA ILE A 280 -3.14 18.23 6.34
C ILE A 280 -1.93 17.30 6.21
N PRO A 281 -1.34 16.81 7.33
CA PRO A 281 -0.10 16.04 7.33
C PRO A 281 -0.39 14.56 7.06
N LEU A 282 -0.78 14.25 5.84
CA LEU A 282 -1.12 12.91 5.37
C LEU A 282 -0.39 12.61 4.05
N GLY A 283 -0.41 11.36 3.66
CA GLY A 283 0.17 10.92 2.40
C GLY A 283 -0.75 11.12 1.20
N THR A 284 -0.22 10.79 0.03
CA THR A 284 -0.89 10.95 -1.29
C THR A 284 -2.21 10.20 -1.38
N TYR A 285 -2.40 9.15 -0.60
CA TYR A 285 -3.64 8.37 -0.50
C TYR A 285 -4.85 9.18 -0.04
N ALA A 286 -4.64 10.34 0.61
CA ALA A 286 -5.75 11.22 1.03
C ALA A 286 -6.26 12.11 -0.10
N ILE A 287 -5.50 12.34 -1.16
CA ILE A 287 -5.86 13.23 -2.27
C ILE A 287 -7.18 12.83 -2.93
N PRO A 288 -7.43 11.56 -3.29
CA PRO A 288 -8.70 11.17 -3.90
C PRO A 288 -9.92 11.47 -3.02
N GLN A 289 -9.80 11.27 -1.71
CA GLN A 289 -10.88 11.56 -0.76
C GLN A 289 -11.19 13.06 -0.65
N ILE A 290 -10.14 13.89 -0.66
CA ILE A 290 -10.28 15.35 -0.65
C ILE A 290 -10.96 15.84 -1.93
N LEU A 291 -10.52 15.35 -3.09
CA LEU A 291 -11.08 15.71 -4.40
C LEU A 291 -12.52 15.19 -4.60
N LEU A 292 -12.87 14.07 -3.99
CA LEU A 292 -14.26 13.59 -3.99
C LEU A 292 -15.21 14.57 -3.27
N ILE A 293 -14.72 15.23 -2.21
CA ILE A 293 -15.50 16.20 -1.43
C ILE A 293 -15.54 17.57 -2.12
N ASN A 294 -14.38 18.02 -2.61
CA ASN A 294 -14.23 19.30 -3.31
C ASN A 294 -13.34 19.13 -4.55
N PRO A 295 -13.95 18.86 -5.72
CA PRO A 295 -13.20 18.66 -6.97
C PRO A 295 -12.43 19.91 -7.45
N ASP A 296 -12.84 21.10 -7.00
CA ASP A 296 -12.30 22.39 -7.45
C ASP A 296 -11.19 22.92 -6.53
N ILE A 297 -10.82 22.19 -5.46
CA ILE A 297 -9.76 22.63 -4.56
C ILE A 297 -8.39 22.54 -5.27
N GLU A 298 -7.64 23.63 -5.24
CA GLU A 298 -6.27 23.65 -5.75
C GLU A 298 -5.30 23.07 -4.71
N LEU A 299 -4.91 21.82 -4.92
CA LEU A 299 -4.03 21.08 -4.02
C LEU A 299 -2.56 21.22 -4.45
N GLY A 300 -1.67 21.24 -3.45
CA GLY A 300 -0.27 20.87 -3.57
C GLY A 300 0.05 19.73 -2.61
N PHE A 301 1.11 19.02 -2.91
CA PHE A 301 1.71 18.01 -2.03
C PHE A 301 3.19 18.30 -1.89
N ALA A 302 3.75 18.24 -0.70
CA ALA A 302 5.17 18.45 -0.48
C ALA A 302 5.76 17.47 0.54
N GLN A 303 7.06 17.21 0.38
CA GLN A 303 7.85 16.54 1.39
C GLN A 303 7.85 17.39 2.67
N MET A 304 7.68 16.75 3.84
CA MET A 304 7.76 17.42 5.13
C MET A 304 9.22 17.59 5.52
N PRO A 305 9.76 18.80 5.56
CA PRO A 305 11.15 19.02 5.90
C PRO A 305 11.44 18.58 7.35
N ALA A 306 12.62 18.01 7.58
CA ALA A 306 13.01 17.52 8.91
C ALA A 306 14.31 18.15 9.43
N THR A 307 15.10 18.80 8.56
CA THR A 307 16.33 19.52 8.89
C THR A 307 16.32 20.93 8.28
N ASP A 308 17.31 21.75 8.62
CA ASP A 308 17.51 23.07 8.04
C ASP A 308 18.47 23.06 6.84
N ASP A 309 18.80 21.87 6.34
CA ASP A 309 19.51 21.70 5.07
C ASP A 309 18.58 21.05 4.02
N ALA A 310 18.22 21.84 3.01
CA ALA A 310 17.34 21.37 1.93
C ALA A 310 17.93 20.18 1.14
N SER A 311 19.26 20.03 1.11
CA SER A 311 19.93 18.93 0.41
C SER A 311 19.87 17.60 1.14
N GLU A 312 19.59 17.61 2.44
CA GLU A 312 19.46 16.41 3.27
C GLU A 312 18.06 15.82 3.23
N GLN A 313 17.08 16.52 2.71
CA GLN A 313 15.69 16.08 2.71
C GLN A 313 15.52 14.80 1.89
N ILE A 314 14.82 13.82 2.48
CA ILE A 314 14.45 12.56 1.88
C ILE A 314 12.92 12.46 1.88
N LEU A 315 12.35 12.03 0.77
CA LEU A 315 10.90 11.77 0.69
C LEU A 315 10.62 10.37 1.23
N THR A 316 9.73 10.28 2.20
CA THR A 316 9.16 8.99 2.57
C THR A 316 8.18 8.57 1.49
N ALA A 317 8.52 7.48 0.81
CA ALA A 317 7.71 6.86 -0.23
C ALA A 317 7.75 5.35 -0.04
N GLY A 318 6.67 4.67 -0.39
CA GLY A 318 6.58 3.23 -0.22
C GLY A 318 5.89 2.58 -1.40
N ASP A 319 6.02 1.27 -1.47
CA ASP A 319 5.35 0.43 -2.45
C ASP A 319 3.95 0.10 -1.93
N ASP A 320 2.98 0.98 -2.22
CA ASP A 320 1.58 0.85 -1.83
C ASP A 320 0.96 -0.46 -2.36
N VAL A 321 1.37 -0.86 -3.56
CA VAL A 321 0.99 -2.14 -4.16
C VAL A 321 2.22 -2.83 -4.70
N MET A 322 2.50 -4.00 -4.14
CA MET A 322 3.45 -4.97 -4.67
C MET A 322 2.72 -5.98 -5.54
N LEU A 323 3.31 -6.36 -6.66
CA LEU A 323 2.82 -7.39 -7.57
C LEU A 323 3.81 -8.55 -7.60
N THR A 324 3.35 -9.77 -7.30
CA THR A 324 4.22 -10.95 -7.25
C THR A 324 3.56 -12.21 -7.80
N ILE A 325 4.35 -13.24 -7.96
CA ILE A 325 3.95 -14.58 -8.43
C ILE A 325 4.21 -15.58 -7.30
N GLY A 326 3.30 -16.52 -7.09
CA GLY A 326 3.53 -17.63 -6.17
C GLY A 326 4.69 -18.50 -6.64
N ALA A 327 5.67 -18.75 -5.75
CA ALA A 327 6.91 -19.47 -6.10
C ALA A 327 6.66 -20.86 -6.71
N ASN A 328 5.58 -21.53 -6.29
CA ASN A 328 5.25 -22.88 -6.72
C ASN A 328 4.02 -22.95 -7.64
N THR A 329 3.72 -21.85 -8.37
CA THR A 329 2.64 -21.85 -9.35
C THR A 329 2.84 -22.97 -10.38
N LYS A 330 1.73 -23.58 -10.80
CA LYS A 330 1.75 -24.55 -11.88
C LYS A 330 1.75 -23.92 -13.28
N HIS A 331 1.57 -22.59 -13.32
CA HIS A 331 1.39 -21.79 -14.52
C HIS A 331 2.37 -20.61 -14.58
N PRO A 332 3.71 -20.83 -14.39
CA PRO A 332 4.66 -19.73 -14.26
C PRO A 332 4.74 -18.84 -15.51
N LYS A 333 4.57 -19.41 -16.69
CA LYS A 333 4.62 -18.65 -17.96
C LYS A 333 3.38 -17.76 -18.12
N GLU A 334 2.22 -18.28 -17.82
CA GLU A 334 0.96 -17.54 -17.91
C GLU A 334 0.87 -16.48 -16.81
N ALA A 335 1.34 -16.78 -15.59
CA ALA A 335 1.44 -15.82 -14.51
C ALA A 335 2.39 -14.67 -14.87
N MET A 336 3.56 -14.95 -15.44
CA MET A 336 4.49 -13.93 -15.89
C MET A 336 3.89 -13.05 -17.00
N LYS A 337 3.16 -13.63 -17.96
CA LYS A 337 2.44 -12.85 -18.99
C LYS A 337 1.43 -11.87 -18.39
N LEU A 338 0.69 -12.29 -17.35
CA LEU A 338 -0.23 -11.39 -16.65
C LEU A 338 0.52 -10.28 -15.94
N VAL A 339 1.62 -10.61 -15.25
CA VAL A 339 2.47 -9.62 -14.56
C VAL A 339 3.05 -8.62 -15.57
N GLU A 340 3.64 -9.09 -16.67
CA GLU A 340 4.19 -8.22 -17.72
C GLU A 340 3.13 -7.32 -18.35
N PHE A 341 1.89 -7.81 -18.53
CA PHE A 341 0.78 -7.01 -19.03
C PHE A 341 0.39 -5.92 -18.02
N LEU A 342 0.20 -6.28 -16.75
CA LEU A 342 -0.17 -5.34 -15.70
C LEU A 342 0.90 -4.25 -15.49
N MET A 343 2.17 -4.57 -15.76
CA MET A 343 3.31 -3.65 -15.62
C MET A 343 3.55 -2.79 -16.87
N GLN A 344 2.72 -2.89 -17.91
CA GLN A 344 2.81 -1.99 -19.06
C GLN A 344 2.50 -0.55 -18.66
N LYS A 345 3.20 0.41 -19.28
CA LYS A 345 3.10 1.83 -18.93
C LYS A 345 1.66 2.34 -18.95
N ASP A 346 0.89 2.01 -19.96
CA ASP A 346 -0.50 2.42 -20.11
C ASP A 346 -1.42 1.87 -19.00
N GLN A 347 -1.16 0.64 -18.53
CA GLN A 347 -1.87 0.04 -17.40
C GLN A 347 -1.52 0.75 -16.09
N LEU A 348 -0.23 1.01 -15.86
CA LEU A 348 0.27 1.69 -14.67
C LEU A 348 -0.20 3.15 -14.62
N ASP A 349 -0.15 3.87 -15.74
CA ASP A 349 -0.61 5.26 -15.82
C ASP A 349 -2.12 5.36 -15.55
N ALA A 350 -2.93 4.47 -16.14
CA ALA A 350 -4.37 4.44 -15.91
C ALA A 350 -4.72 4.10 -14.44
N TYR A 351 -3.95 3.21 -13.80
CA TYR A 351 -4.09 2.94 -12.38
C TYR A 351 -3.72 4.17 -11.54
N ALA A 352 -2.60 4.82 -11.86
CA ALA A 352 -2.14 6.01 -11.15
C ALA A 352 -3.16 7.14 -11.23
N ASP A 353 -3.74 7.40 -12.39
CA ASP A 353 -4.82 8.39 -12.58
C ASP A 353 -6.02 8.11 -11.68
N ALA A 354 -6.46 6.84 -11.63
CA ALA A 354 -7.62 6.44 -10.84
C ALA A 354 -7.39 6.52 -9.33
N GLN A 355 -6.15 6.31 -8.87
CA GLN A 355 -5.81 6.21 -7.46
C GLN A 355 -4.97 7.39 -6.93
N SER A 356 -4.68 8.40 -7.74
CA SER A 356 -3.68 9.46 -7.44
C SER A 356 -2.34 8.85 -6.97
N ALA A 357 -1.95 7.74 -7.60
CA ALA A 357 -0.77 6.98 -7.25
C ALA A 357 0.46 7.42 -8.03
N ILE A 358 1.59 6.82 -7.69
CA ILE A 358 2.89 7.06 -8.31
C ILE A 358 3.29 5.79 -9.05
N THR A 359 3.62 5.88 -10.35
CA THR A 359 4.08 4.70 -11.09
C THR A 359 5.51 4.33 -10.71
N PRO A 360 5.84 3.01 -10.74
CA PRO A 360 7.15 2.54 -10.32
C PRO A 360 8.23 2.62 -11.42
N LEU A 361 7.93 3.19 -12.57
CA LEU A 361 8.83 3.23 -13.72
C LEU A 361 9.96 4.24 -13.54
N LYS A 362 11.08 4.07 -14.26
CA LYS A 362 12.18 5.06 -14.31
C LYS A 362 11.68 6.43 -14.78
N ASP A 363 10.81 6.43 -15.79
CA ASP A 363 10.04 7.62 -16.19
C ASP A 363 8.76 7.66 -15.35
N THR A 364 8.92 8.10 -14.10
CA THR A 364 7.85 8.08 -13.10
C THR A 364 6.71 9.02 -13.52
N TYR A 365 5.51 8.47 -13.60
CA TYR A 365 4.28 9.22 -13.82
C TYR A 365 3.53 9.39 -12.50
N PHE A 366 3.00 10.59 -12.31
CA PHE A 366 2.18 10.93 -11.16
C PHE A 366 0.72 11.08 -11.59
N GLY A 367 -0.17 10.31 -10.97
CA GLY A 367 -1.60 10.31 -11.27
C GLY A 367 -2.34 11.59 -10.80
N ASN A 368 -1.61 12.57 -10.25
CA ASN A 368 -2.13 13.86 -9.86
C ASN A 368 -1.04 14.94 -9.93
N ASP A 369 -1.35 16.08 -10.55
CA ASP A 369 -0.42 17.19 -10.73
C ASP A 369 0.13 17.77 -9.40
N ALA A 370 -0.61 17.61 -8.29
CA ALA A 370 -0.14 18.02 -6.97
C ALA A 370 1.16 17.31 -6.56
N LEU A 371 1.49 16.18 -7.16
CA LEU A 371 2.67 15.36 -6.84
C LEU A 371 3.93 15.78 -7.61
N GLU A 372 3.83 16.72 -8.56
CA GLU A 372 4.98 17.17 -9.36
C GLU A 372 6.10 17.79 -8.51
N THR A 373 5.77 18.39 -7.39
CA THR A 373 6.75 18.96 -6.44
C THR A 373 7.74 17.95 -5.88
N VAL A 374 7.36 16.66 -5.84
CA VAL A 374 8.21 15.60 -5.30
C VAL A 374 8.96 14.81 -6.38
N ARG A 375 8.78 15.15 -7.66
CA ARG A 375 9.50 14.50 -8.77
C ARG A 375 11.02 14.46 -8.57
N PRO A 376 11.70 15.52 -8.12
CA PRO A 376 13.16 15.49 -7.93
C PRO A 376 13.63 14.38 -6.97
N PHE A 377 12.84 14.03 -5.97
CA PHE A 377 13.18 12.96 -5.04
C PHE A 377 13.23 11.59 -5.74
N PHE A 378 12.34 11.34 -6.70
CA PHE A 378 12.34 10.11 -7.49
C PHE A 378 13.49 10.09 -8.51
N GLU A 379 13.76 11.20 -9.18
CA GLU A 379 14.84 11.33 -10.16
C GLU A 379 16.23 11.19 -9.53
N GLU A 380 16.39 11.72 -8.30
CA GLU A 380 17.64 11.71 -7.56
C GLU A 380 17.76 10.50 -6.60
N ASN A 381 16.78 9.60 -6.57
CA ASN A 381 16.70 8.44 -5.66
C ASN A 381 16.81 8.84 -4.18
N ARG A 382 16.28 10.00 -3.80
CA ARG A 382 16.21 10.47 -2.40
C ARG A 382 14.93 9.99 -1.73
N LEU A 383 14.77 8.68 -1.62
CA LEU A 383 13.60 8.00 -1.10
C LEU A 383 13.96 7.16 0.13
N ALA A 384 13.04 7.09 1.08
CA ALA A 384 13.09 6.17 2.22
C ALA A 384 11.73 5.49 2.38
N ASP A 385 11.74 4.25 2.87
CA ASP A 385 10.50 3.54 3.20
C ASP A 385 9.87 4.10 4.48
N PHE A 386 8.62 3.78 4.69
CA PHE A 386 7.89 4.10 5.92
C PHE A 386 8.55 3.44 7.13
N CYS A 387 8.77 4.21 8.17
CA CYS A 387 9.49 3.73 9.37
C CYS A 387 8.78 2.59 10.11
N ASP A 388 7.46 2.53 10.02
CA ASP A 388 6.65 1.45 10.60
C ASP A 388 6.80 0.12 9.85
N HIS A 389 7.28 0.11 8.60
CA HIS A 389 7.58 -1.11 7.86
C HIS A 389 8.77 -1.90 8.44
N TYR A 390 9.54 -1.31 9.35
CA TYR A 390 10.63 -1.99 10.07
C TYR A 390 10.20 -2.49 11.46
N ILE A 391 8.97 -2.18 11.88
CA ILE A 391 8.44 -2.48 13.21
C ILE A 391 7.38 -3.57 13.11
N PRO A 392 7.41 -4.60 13.98
CA PRO A 392 6.36 -5.62 14.00
C PRO A 392 4.97 -5.04 14.17
N SER A 393 4.01 -5.46 13.36
CA SER A 393 2.62 -4.98 13.37
C SER A 393 1.88 -5.25 14.69
N SER A 394 2.43 -6.10 15.55
CA SER A 394 1.92 -6.33 16.90
C SER A 394 2.18 -5.17 17.87
N ILE A 395 3.07 -4.23 17.53
CA ILE A 395 3.35 -3.03 18.29
C ILE A 395 2.41 -1.91 17.82
N ASN A 396 1.57 -1.41 18.71
CA ASN A 396 0.55 -0.41 18.37
C ASN A 396 1.13 1.02 18.31
N ILE A 397 1.96 1.29 17.30
CA ILE A 397 2.61 2.60 17.10
C ILE A 397 1.58 3.72 17.09
N GLY A 398 0.53 3.59 16.27
CA GLY A 398 -0.50 4.62 16.11
C GLY A 398 -1.19 4.98 17.42
N GLY A 399 -1.56 4.00 18.25
CA GLY A 399 -2.19 4.25 19.54
C GLY A 399 -1.25 4.97 20.53
N TYR A 400 0.05 4.66 20.47
CA TYR A 400 1.05 5.33 21.32
C TYR A 400 1.33 6.75 20.84
N LEU A 401 1.41 6.97 19.53
CA LEU A 401 1.53 8.31 18.92
C LEU A 401 0.30 9.17 19.22
N GLN A 402 -0.90 8.64 19.09
CA GLN A 402 -2.13 9.34 19.43
C GLN A 402 -2.08 9.89 20.88
N THR A 403 -1.59 9.08 21.80
CA THR A 403 -1.39 9.51 23.19
C THR A 403 -0.29 10.56 23.31
N MET A 404 0.80 10.42 22.54
CA MET A 404 1.93 11.34 22.56
C MET A 404 1.54 12.71 22.01
N VAL A 405 0.90 12.80 20.86
CA VAL A 405 0.52 14.09 20.25
C VAL A 405 -0.52 14.85 21.07
N THR A 406 -1.33 14.16 21.87
CA THR A 406 -2.32 14.79 22.75
C THR A 406 -1.74 15.21 24.11
N SER A 407 -0.72 14.52 24.62
CA SER A 407 -0.11 14.79 25.93
C SER A 407 1.18 15.59 25.85
N GLY A 408 1.84 15.62 24.69
CA GLY A 408 3.19 16.18 24.51
C GLY A 408 4.31 15.35 25.17
N ASN A 409 4.02 14.13 25.65
CA ASN A 409 4.99 13.33 26.40
C ASN A 409 5.76 12.37 25.46
N THR A 410 6.78 12.89 24.83
CA THR A 410 7.65 12.17 23.89
C THR A 410 8.47 11.06 24.55
N ASP A 411 9.00 11.30 25.77
CA ASP A 411 9.77 10.29 26.49
C ASP A 411 8.94 9.06 26.84
N ARG A 412 7.67 9.26 27.24
CA ARG A 412 6.75 8.15 27.52
C ARG A 412 6.54 7.30 26.28
N PHE A 413 6.34 7.91 25.10
CA PHE A 413 6.18 7.21 23.83
C PHE A 413 7.43 6.36 23.52
N LEU A 414 8.61 6.96 23.57
CA LEU A 414 9.87 6.29 23.24
C LEU A 414 10.16 5.11 24.19
N ASN A 415 9.93 5.30 25.49
CA ASN A 415 10.08 4.23 26.48
C ASN A 415 9.07 3.10 26.28
N GLN A 416 7.85 3.43 25.88
CA GLN A 416 6.83 2.42 25.58
C GLN A 416 7.17 1.64 24.34
N MET A 417 7.64 2.29 23.28
CA MET A 417 8.13 1.63 22.06
C MET A 417 9.27 0.65 22.36
N GLN A 418 10.25 1.09 23.17
CA GLN A 418 11.37 0.22 23.58
C GLN A 418 10.87 -1.01 24.36
N THR A 419 9.96 -0.78 25.32
CA THR A 419 9.41 -1.87 26.13
C THR A 419 8.67 -2.92 25.28
N GLU A 420 7.85 -2.49 24.35
CA GLU A 420 7.11 -3.42 23.47
C GLU A 420 8.04 -4.12 22.48
N TRP A 421 9.03 -3.39 21.96
CA TRP A 421 10.07 -3.97 21.11
C TRP A 421 10.83 -5.09 21.83
N ASP A 422 11.31 -4.86 23.04
CA ASP A 422 12.07 -5.84 23.83
C ASP A 422 11.23 -7.09 24.11
N LYS A 423 9.93 -6.94 24.38
CA LYS A 423 8.98 -8.08 24.54
C LYS A 423 8.85 -8.91 23.27
N VAL A 424 8.80 -8.27 22.10
CA VAL A 424 8.68 -8.99 20.83
C VAL A 424 9.99 -9.70 20.49
N GLN A 425 11.15 -9.05 20.70
CA GLN A 425 12.45 -9.66 20.47
C GLN A 425 12.66 -10.89 21.37
N ALA A 426 12.32 -10.81 22.66
CA ALA A 426 12.43 -11.94 23.58
C ALA A 426 11.61 -13.18 23.14
N ARG A 427 10.45 -12.99 22.50
CA ARG A 427 9.61 -14.09 21.98
C ARG A 427 10.13 -14.73 20.70
N THR A 428 10.99 -14.04 19.97
CA THR A 428 11.54 -14.55 18.68
C THR A 428 12.77 -15.44 18.90
N PHE A 429 13.31 -15.46 20.12
CA PHE A 429 14.47 -16.28 20.51
C PHE A 429 14.08 -17.54 21.31
N GLU A 430 12.79 -17.76 21.59
CA GLU A 430 12.27 -19.01 22.14
C GLU A 430 11.68 -19.90 21.01
#